data_a63090fdaadd6048ad18dd48048de713
#
_entry.id   a63090fdaadd6048ad18dd48048de713
#
_cell.length_a   1.000
_cell.length_b   1.000
_cell.length_c   1.000
_cell.angle_alpha   90.00
_cell.angle_beta   90.00
_cell.angle_gamma   90.00
#
_symmetry.space_group_name_H-M   'P 1'
#
loop_
_entity.id
_entity.type
_entity.pdbx_description
1 polymer ?
#
loop_
_entity_poly.entity_id
_entity_poly.type
_entity_poly.pdbx_seq_one_letter_code
_entity_poly.pdbx_strand_id
1 'polypeptide(L)'
;MHYPLAFLMLITAATLASFNGLFIRALGDMTDWQIVFWRHLLLGIVLCLGLTLSYRSGVISAFKKIGRLGIIGALAFGLSLLFMTMALHNSPIADVMFTLASIPILTALVAWVTLRERIQKVTWIAMI
;
A
#
# COMPACT_ATOMS: atom_id res chain seq x y z
N MET A 1 14.89 -13.51 -18.30
CA MET A 1 14.15 -12.61 -17.38
C MET A 1 14.97 -11.33 -17.26
N HIS A 2 14.36 -10.17 -17.56
CA HIS A 2 15.08 -8.88 -17.56
C HIS A 2 15.17 -8.30 -16.14
N TYR A 3 16.05 -8.87 -15.32
CA TYR A 3 16.31 -8.38 -13.96
C TYR A 3 16.67 -6.88 -13.89
N PRO A 4 17.45 -6.30 -14.84
CA PRO A 4 17.77 -4.87 -14.77
C PRO A 4 16.55 -3.97 -14.94
N LEU A 5 15.59 -4.34 -15.78
CA LEU A 5 14.37 -3.55 -15.97
C LEU A 5 13.49 -3.57 -14.74
N ALA A 6 13.31 -4.74 -14.10
CA ALA A 6 12.55 -4.88 -12.86
C ALA A 6 13.20 -4.08 -11.72
N PHE A 7 14.52 -4.10 -11.62
CA PHE A 7 15.27 -3.32 -10.62
C PHE A 7 15.11 -1.81 -10.84
N LEU A 8 15.19 -1.35 -12.10
CA LEU A 8 14.98 0.06 -12.46
C LEU A 8 13.54 0.51 -12.12
N MET A 9 12.55 -0.30 -12.44
CA MET A 9 11.14 -0.04 -12.06
C MET A 9 10.95 0.05 -10.54
N LEU A 10 11.64 -0.79 -9.79
CA LEU A 10 11.57 -0.80 -8.33
C LEU A 10 12.20 0.47 -7.72
N ILE A 11 13.35 0.91 -8.23
CA ILE A 11 13.98 2.16 -7.81
C ILE A 11 13.09 3.36 -8.14
N THR A 12 12.57 3.44 -9.36
CA THR A 12 11.70 4.55 -9.75
C THR A 12 10.42 4.58 -8.91
N ALA A 13 9.80 3.44 -8.63
CA ALA A 13 8.62 3.34 -7.76
C ALA A 13 8.95 3.78 -6.32
N ALA A 14 10.08 3.35 -5.77
CA ALA A 14 10.51 3.75 -4.44
C ALA A 14 10.80 5.26 -4.35
N THR A 15 11.45 5.83 -5.37
CA THR A 15 11.71 7.28 -5.44
C THR A 15 10.41 8.07 -5.50
N LEU A 16 9.47 7.68 -6.36
CA LEU A 16 8.16 8.32 -6.45
C LEU A 16 7.37 8.21 -5.14
N ALA A 17 7.43 7.06 -4.48
CA ALA A 17 6.79 6.85 -3.19
C ALA A 17 7.38 7.75 -2.09
N SER A 18 8.68 8.05 -2.13
CA SER A 18 9.34 8.95 -1.17
C SER A 18 8.81 10.40 -1.25
N PHE A 19 8.40 10.86 -2.43
CA PHE A 19 7.80 12.18 -2.60
C PHE A 19 6.37 12.29 -2.04
N ASN A 20 5.72 11.16 -1.76
CA ASN A 20 4.34 11.13 -1.31
C ASN A 20 4.09 11.96 -0.03
N GLY A 21 4.97 11.84 0.97
CA GLY A 21 4.89 12.61 2.20
C GLY A 21 5.04 14.12 1.99
N LEU A 22 5.94 14.51 1.07
CA LEU A 22 6.13 15.93 0.70
C LEU A 22 4.90 16.51 0.02
N PHE A 23 4.29 15.77 -0.90
CA PHE A 23 3.06 16.22 -1.58
C PHE A 23 1.91 16.40 -0.61
N ILE A 24 1.71 15.49 0.35
CA ILE A 24 0.65 15.61 1.35
C ILE A 24 0.86 16.86 2.22
N ARG A 25 2.10 17.15 2.61
CA ARG A 25 2.42 18.34 3.39
C ARG A 25 2.27 19.65 2.61
N ALA A 26 2.55 19.64 1.32
CA ALA A 26 2.35 20.81 0.47
C ALA A 26 0.86 21.21 0.33
N LEU A 27 -0.06 20.31 0.68
CA LEU A 27 -1.51 20.54 0.70
C LEU A 27 -2.02 21.07 2.06
N GLY A 28 -1.15 21.70 2.85
CA GLY A 28 -1.38 22.08 4.26
C GLY A 28 -2.66 22.87 4.57
N ASP A 29 -3.25 23.56 3.60
CA ASP A 29 -4.49 24.32 3.77
C ASP A 29 -5.76 23.48 3.54
N MET A 30 -5.61 22.21 3.12
CA MET A 30 -6.73 21.32 2.87
C MET A 30 -7.10 20.52 4.13
N THR A 31 -8.40 20.27 4.29
CA THR A 31 -8.89 19.36 5.34
C THR A 31 -8.48 17.90 5.01
N ASP A 32 -8.16 17.09 6.04
CA ASP A 32 -7.78 15.67 5.90
C ASP A 32 -8.72 14.91 4.96
N TRP A 33 -10.02 15.13 5.07
CA TRP A 33 -11.04 14.48 4.24
C TRP A 33 -10.95 14.86 2.76
N GLN A 34 -10.59 16.10 2.45
CA GLN A 34 -10.40 16.54 1.07
C GLN A 34 -9.18 15.87 0.45
N ILE A 35 -8.07 15.78 1.20
CA ILE A 35 -6.84 15.11 0.75
C ILE A 35 -7.13 13.63 0.49
N VAL A 36 -7.79 12.96 1.46
CA VAL A 36 -8.18 11.54 1.34
C VAL A 36 -9.08 11.33 0.13
N PHE A 37 -10.11 12.15 -0.03
CA PHE A 37 -11.07 12.02 -1.13
C PHE A 37 -10.40 12.14 -2.50
N TRP A 38 -9.70 13.22 -2.75
CA TRP A 38 -9.09 13.48 -4.05
C TRP A 38 -8.02 12.44 -4.40
N ARG A 39 -7.20 12.09 -3.42
CA ARG A 39 -6.15 11.07 -3.60
C ARG A 39 -6.73 9.71 -3.98
N HIS A 40 -7.72 9.23 -3.23
CA HIS A 40 -8.31 7.91 -3.47
C HIS A 40 -9.21 7.89 -4.71
N LEU A 41 -9.84 9.02 -5.04
CA LEU A 41 -10.59 9.17 -6.30
C LEU A 41 -9.65 9.00 -7.50
N LEU A 42 -8.53 9.73 -7.53
CA LEU A 42 -7.54 9.63 -8.60
C LEU A 42 -6.94 8.22 -8.69
N LEU A 43 -6.59 7.63 -7.55
CA LEU A 43 -6.10 6.25 -7.49
C LEU A 43 -7.13 5.27 -8.04
N GLY A 44 -8.39 5.41 -7.67
CA GLY A 44 -9.50 4.60 -8.17
C GLY A 44 -9.66 4.70 -9.69
N ILE A 45 -9.61 5.92 -10.24
CA ILE A 45 -9.70 6.14 -11.69
C ILE A 45 -8.53 5.45 -12.42
N VAL A 46 -7.29 5.64 -11.94
CA VAL A 46 -6.09 5.05 -12.54
C VAL A 46 -6.15 3.51 -12.48
N LEU A 47 -6.58 2.94 -11.35
CA LEU A 47 -6.75 1.50 -11.22
C LEU A 47 -7.86 0.96 -12.12
N CYS A 48 -9.01 1.64 -12.21
CA CYS A 48 -10.08 1.25 -13.11
C CYS A 48 -9.63 1.28 -14.58
N LEU A 49 -8.93 2.32 -15.00
CA LEU A 49 -8.36 2.41 -16.34
C LEU A 49 -7.34 1.30 -16.59
N GLY A 50 -6.42 1.07 -15.66
CA GLY A 50 -5.42 0.00 -15.76
C GLY A 50 -6.05 -1.39 -15.86
N LEU A 51 -7.08 -1.67 -15.05
CA LEU A 51 -7.81 -2.93 -15.08
C LEU A 51 -8.58 -3.11 -16.40
N THR A 52 -9.25 -2.07 -16.88
CA THR A 52 -10.01 -2.15 -18.14
C THR A 52 -9.09 -2.36 -19.34
N LEU A 53 -7.92 -1.73 -19.36
CA LEU A 53 -6.91 -1.94 -20.39
C LEU A 53 -6.29 -3.34 -20.35
N SER A 54 -6.04 -3.88 -19.14
CA SER A 54 -5.41 -5.18 -18.96
C SER A 54 -6.35 -6.35 -19.18
N TYR A 55 -7.57 -6.28 -18.63
CA TYR A 55 -8.53 -7.39 -18.63
C TYR A 55 -9.63 -7.26 -19.69
N ARG A 56 -9.72 -6.11 -20.38
CA ARG A 56 -10.76 -5.85 -21.39
C ARG A 56 -12.18 -6.24 -20.89
N SER A 57 -12.80 -7.25 -21.47
CA SER A 57 -14.14 -7.73 -21.11
C SER A 57 -14.19 -8.65 -19.88
N GLY A 58 -13.03 -9.06 -19.31
CA GLY A 58 -12.95 -10.01 -18.20
C GLY A 58 -13.00 -9.40 -16.80
N VAL A 59 -13.02 -8.07 -16.65
CA VAL A 59 -12.96 -7.37 -15.34
C VAL A 59 -14.07 -7.83 -14.40
N ILE A 60 -15.32 -7.87 -14.88
CA ILE A 60 -16.48 -8.25 -14.06
C ILE A 60 -16.37 -9.71 -13.60
N SER A 61 -15.90 -10.60 -14.46
CA SER A 61 -15.67 -12.00 -14.13
C SER A 61 -14.57 -12.17 -13.08
N ALA A 62 -13.50 -11.38 -13.16
CA ALA A 62 -12.44 -11.35 -12.17
C ALA A 62 -12.95 -10.89 -10.80
N PHE A 63 -13.76 -9.83 -10.76
CA PHE A 63 -14.38 -9.36 -9.51
C PHE A 63 -15.31 -10.39 -8.88
N LYS A 64 -16.11 -11.12 -9.66
CA LYS A 64 -16.97 -12.19 -9.14
C LYS A 64 -16.20 -13.34 -8.49
N LYS A 65 -14.95 -13.58 -8.91
CA LYS A 65 -14.09 -14.63 -8.36
C LYS A 65 -13.41 -14.27 -7.03
N ILE A 66 -13.40 -13.00 -6.63
CA ILE A 66 -12.69 -12.52 -5.43
C ILE A 66 -13.25 -13.14 -4.14
N GLY A 67 -14.55 -13.43 -4.10
CA GLY A 67 -15.18 -14.02 -2.92
C GLY A 67 -15.24 -13.11 -1.70
N ARG A 68 -15.81 -13.61 -0.60
CA ARG A 68 -16.02 -12.82 0.63
C ARG A 68 -14.71 -12.40 1.30
N LEU A 69 -13.71 -13.27 1.31
CA LEU A 69 -12.40 -12.98 1.91
C LEU A 69 -11.67 -11.86 1.16
N GLY A 70 -11.79 -11.81 -0.16
CA GLY A 70 -11.20 -10.73 -0.95
C GLY A 70 -11.88 -9.38 -0.69
N ILE A 71 -13.19 -9.35 -0.45
CA ILE A 71 -13.90 -8.11 -0.09
C ILE A 71 -13.43 -7.61 1.27
N ILE A 72 -13.30 -8.49 2.27
CA ILE A 72 -12.77 -8.12 3.60
C ILE A 72 -11.35 -7.57 3.48
N GLY A 73 -10.49 -8.23 2.69
CA GLY A 73 -9.12 -7.77 2.44
C GLY A 73 -9.09 -6.40 1.75
N ALA A 74 -9.96 -6.17 0.77
CA ALA A 74 -10.06 -4.90 0.07
C ALA A 74 -10.51 -3.76 1.00
N LEU A 75 -11.49 -4.02 1.87
CA LEU A 75 -11.94 -3.05 2.87
C LEU A 75 -10.84 -2.73 3.89
N ALA A 76 -10.16 -3.76 4.42
CA ALA A 76 -9.05 -3.58 5.35
C ALA A 76 -7.91 -2.77 4.72
N PHE A 77 -7.56 -3.07 3.47
CA PHE A 77 -6.54 -2.33 2.72
C PHE A 77 -6.95 -0.88 2.46
N GLY A 78 -8.21 -0.65 2.06
CA GLY A 78 -8.75 0.71 1.86
C GLY A 78 -8.70 1.55 3.14
N LEU A 79 -9.10 0.98 4.28
CA LEU A 79 -9.00 1.63 5.59
C LEU A 79 -7.54 1.93 5.97
N SER A 80 -6.62 1.02 5.70
CA SER A 80 -5.18 1.22 5.95
C SER A 80 -4.63 2.41 5.17
N LEU A 81 -4.98 2.54 3.88
CA LEU A 81 -4.58 3.68 3.05
C LEU A 81 -5.16 5.01 3.56
N LEU A 82 -6.39 4.99 4.05
CA LEU A 82 -7.07 6.15 4.61
C LEU A 82 -6.34 6.64 5.87
N PHE A 83 -6.12 5.74 6.84
CA PHE A 83 -5.40 6.07 8.07
C PHE A 83 -3.94 6.49 7.80
N MET A 84 -3.27 5.86 6.84
CA MET A 84 -1.93 6.26 6.43
C MET A 84 -1.90 7.70 5.90
N THR A 85 -2.89 8.09 5.09
CA THR A 85 -2.98 9.46 4.56
C THR A 85 -3.19 10.47 5.69
N MET A 86 -4.08 10.17 6.63
CA MET A 86 -4.32 11.02 7.80
C MET A 86 -3.07 11.12 8.69
N ALA A 87 -2.37 10.01 8.91
CA ALA A 87 -1.13 10.01 9.68
C ALA A 87 -0.06 10.89 9.05
N LEU A 88 0.14 10.82 7.74
CA LEU A 88 1.12 11.64 7.02
C LEU A 88 0.79 13.14 7.04
N HIS A 89 -0.49 13.50 7.13
CA HIS A 89 -0.92 14.88 7.22
C HIS A 89 -0.76 15.46 8.64
N ASN A 90 -1.11 14.66 9.66
CA ASN A 90 -1.20 15.13 11.05
C ASN A 90 0.04 14.80 11.92
N SER A 91 0.99 14.02 11.42
CA SER A 91 2.17 13.60 12.19
C SER A 91 3.47 13.92 11.43
N PRO A 92 4.61 14.00 12.12
CA PRO A 92 5.91 14.08 11.47
C PRO A 92 6.13 12.88 10.53
N ILE A 93 6.61 13.14 9.32
CA ILE A 93 6.85 12.09 8.32
C ILE A 93 7.77 11.00 8.88
N ALA A 94 8.78 11.41 9.66
CA ALA A 94 9.73 10.49 10.27
C ALA A 94 9.05 9.45 11.17
N ASP A 95 8.09 9.88 12.00
CA ASP A 95 7.37 9.00 12.94
C ASP A 95 6.50 7.99 12.19
N VAL A 96 5.84 8.47 11.12
CA VAL A 96 5.03 7.60 10.24
C VAL A 96 5.91 6.56 9.55
N MET A 97 7.06 6.98 9.00
CA MET A 97 8.00 6.07 8.33
C MET A 97 8.63 5.07 9.30
N PHE A 98 8.95 5.49 10.53
CA PHE A 98 9.43 4.58 11.57
C PHE A 98 8.38 3.53 11.93
N THR A 99 7.12 3.94 12.07
CA THR A 99 6.01 3.01 12.32
C THR A 99 5.83 2.03 11.16
N LEU A 100 5.91 2.51 9.91
CA LEU A 100 5.83 1.65 8.72
C LEU A 100 6.99 0.66 8.64
N ALA A 101 8.18 1.03 9.07
CA ALA A 101 9.34 0.13 9.14
C ALA A 101 9.12 -1.06 10.10
N SER A 102 8.19 -0.95 11.05
CA SER A 102 7.81 -2.04 11.96
C SER A 102 6.87 -3.07 11.32
N ILE A 103 6.27 -2.79 10.17
CA ILE A 103 5.30 -3.66 9.48
C ILE A 103 5.86 -5.08 9.21
N PRO A 104 7.10 -5.26 8.71
CA PRO A 104 7.63 -6.59 8.46
C PRO A 104 7.68 -7.45 9.72
N ILE A 105 8.02 -6.85 10.87
CA ILE A 105 8.08 -7.55 12.16
C ILE A 105 6.67 -7.98 12.59
N LEU A 106 5.71 -7.06 12.52
CA LEU A 106 4.30 -7.34 12.86
C LEU A 106 3.70 -8.40 11.95
N THR A 107 3.98 -8.32 10.64
CA THR A 107 3.51 -9.30 9.66
C THR A 107 4.08 -10.69 9.94
N ALA A 108 5.37 -10.78 10.27
CA ALA A 108 6.01 -12.03 10.63
C ALA A 108 5.41 -12.63 11.93
N LEU A 109 5.15 -11.80 12.94
CA LEU A 109 4.50 -12.24 14.18
C LEU A 109 3.07 -12.76 13.92
N VAL A 110 2.28 -12.04 13.13
CA VAL A 110 0.93 -12.47 12.76
C VAL A 110 0.97 -13.78 11.97
N ALA A 111 1.86 -13.91 10.99
CA ALA A 111 2.03 -15.15 10.24
C ALA A 111 2.44 -16.32 11.13
N TRP A 112 3.35 -16.10 12.08
CA TRP A 112 3.75 -17.13 13.03
C TRP A 112 2.58 -17.60 13.92
N VAL A 113 1.77 -16.69 14.44
CA VAL A 113 0.64 -17.01 15.32
C VAL A 113 -0.53 -17.65 14.54
N THR A 114 -0.87 -17.11 13.37
CA THR A 114 -2.06 -17.54 12.61
C THR A 114 -1.81 -18.75 11.73
N LEU A 115 -0.69 -18.75 11.00
CA LEU A 115 -0.34 -19.80 10.06
C LEU A 115 0.57 -20.87 10.67
N ARG A 116 1.06 -20.64 11.89
CA ARG A 116 2.05 -21.51 12.58
C ARG A 116 3.30 -21.79 11.73
N GLU A 117 3.62 -20.87 10.82
CA GLU A 117 4.82 -20.96 10.01
C GLU A 117 6.06 -20.63 10.85
N ARG A 118 7.11 -21.45 10.72
CA ARG A 118 8.39 -21.17 11.38
C ARG A 118 9.13 -20.08 10.61
N ILE A 119 9.33 -18.93 11.24
CA ILE A 119 10.13 -17.84 10.66
C ILE A 119 11.57 -18.35 10.55
N GLN A 120 12.13 -18.29 9.35
CA GLN A 120 13.52 -18.69 9.11
C GLN A 120 14.47 -17.74 9.84
N LYS A 121 15.59 -18.28 10.37
CA LYS A 121 16.60 -17.47 11.07
C LYS A 121 17.15 -16.30 10.23
N VAL A 122 17.24 -16.49 8.92
CA VAL A 122 17.66 -15.46 7.97
C VAL A 122 16.69 -14.27 7.97
N THR A 123 15.38 -14.51 8.10
CA THR A 123 14.35 -13.45 8.15
C THR A 123 14.49 -12.64 9.44
N TRP A 124 14.79 -13.27 10.58
CA TRP A 124 15.06 -12.57 11.82
C TRP A 124 16.29 -11.65 11.73
N ILE A 125 17.37 -12.12 11.12
CA ILE A 125 18.58 -11.30 10.93
C ILE A 125 18.33 -10.11 10.00
N ALA A 126 17.46 -10.26 9.00
CA ALA A 126 17.15 -9.18 8.07
C ALA A 126 16.19 -8.11 8.65
N MET A 127 15.56 -8.38 9.80
CA MET A 127 14.63 -7.45 10.49
C MET A 127 15.30 -6.61 11.58
N ILE A 128 16.54 -6.92 11.94
CA ILE A 128 17.36 -6.18 12.92
C ILE A 128 18.32 -5.25 12.19
#